data_e7f58fa1655b3bdba4ae0720bf89567d
#
_entry.id   e7f58fa1655b3bdba4ae0720bf89567d
#
_cell.length_a   1.000
_cell.length_b   1.000
_cell.length_c   1.000
_cell.angle_alpha   90.00
_cell.angle_beta   90.00
_cell.angle_gamma   90.00
#
_symmetry.space_group_name_H-M   'P 1'
#
loop_
_entity.id
_entity.type
_entity.pdbx_description
1 polymer ?
#
loop_
_entity_poly.entity_id
_entity_poly.type
_entity_poly.pdbx_seq_one_letter_code
_entity_poly.pdbx_strand_id
1 'polypeptide(L)'
;MAKKVLIVEDDKFLRELISQKLLKEGYDIAETVDGEKGLETVKKEKPDLVLLDLILPGINGFDVLTKIKEDPSLAQIPVIILSNLGQKDDIERGLKLGAVDYLIKAHFTPGEIIAKVKSVIG
;
A
#
# COMPACT_ATOMS: atom_id res chain seq x y z
N MET A 1 3.78 9.92 18.71
CA MET A 1 2.88 10.27 17.60
C MET A 1 2.52 9.03 16.81
N ALA A 2 1.28 8.99 16.34
CA ALA A 2 0.82 7.84 15.57
C ALA A 2 1.49 7.82 14.18
N LYS A 3 1.83 6.62 13.72
CA LYS A 3 2.34 6.45 12.36
C LYS A 3 1.15 6.44 11.40
N LYS A 4 1.36 6.95 10.20
CA LYS A 4 0.31 7.06 9.18
C LYS A 4 0.47 5.99 8.11
N VAL A 5 -0.61 5.31 7.79
CA VAL A 5 -0.67 4.34 6.69
C VAL A 5 -1.61 4.89 5.62
N LEU A 6 -1.13 4.93 4.39
CA LEU A 6 -1.97 5.24 3.24
C LEU A 6 -2.43 3.93 2.60
N ILE A 7 -3.73 3.83 2.35
CA ILE A 7 -4.31 2.68 1.66
C ILE A 7 -4.78 3.15 0.29
N VAL A 8 -4.23 2.56 -0.78
CA VAL A 8 -4.62 2.83 -2.16
C VAL A 8 -5.33 1.59 -2.67
N GLU A 9 -6.67 1.63 -2.65
CA GLU A 9 -7.50 0.46 -2.89
C GLU A 9 -8.88 0.93 -3.39
N ASP A 10 -9.34 0.42 -4.52
CA ASP A 10 -10.65 0.79 -5.06
C ASP A 10 -11.81 -0.07 -4.52
N ASP A 11 -11.53 -1.24 -3.96
CA ASP A 11 -12.55 -2.06 -3.29
C ASP A 11 -12.93 -1.41 -1.96
N LYS A 12 -14.12 -0.82 -1.92
CA LYS A 12 -14.60 -0.08 -0.76
C LYS A 12 -14.66 -0.94 0.51
N PHE A 13 -15.19 -2.17 0.39
CA PHE A 13 -15.35 -3.05 1.54
C PHE A 13 -14.00 -3.40 2.17
N LEU A 14 -13.06 -3.83 1.35
CA LEU A 14 -11.72 -4.19 1.83
C LEU A 14 -10.98 -2.97 2.40
N ARG A 15 -11.07 -1.83 1.71
CA ARG A 15 -10.43 -0.59 2.17
C ARG A 15 -10.93 -0.17 3.54
N GLU A 16 -12.25 -0.16 3.74
CA GLU A 16 -12.84 0.22 5.02
C GLU A 16 -12.48 -0.77 6.12
N LEU A 17 -12.48 -2.06 5.81
CA LEU A 17 -12.16 -3.09 6.79
C LEU A 17 -10.72 -2.96 7.28
N ILE A 18 -9.77 -2.77 6.37
CA ILE A 18 -8.36 -2.58 6.72
C ILE A 18 -8.18 -1.29 7.53
N SER A 19 -8.83 -0.20 7.08
CA SER A 19 -8.77 1.09 7.78
C SER A 19 -9.22 0.97 9.22
N GLN A 20 -10.36 0.33 9.46
CA GLN A 20 -10.90 0.16 10.81
C GLN A 20 -9.94 -0.63 11.70
N LYS A 21 -9.36 -1.68 11.16
CA LYS A 21 -8.42 -2.51 11.93
C LYS A 21 -7.13 -1.76 12.27
N LEU A 22 -6.61 -0.98 11.32
CA LEU A 22 -5.42 -0.17 11.56
C LEU A 22 -5.70 0.95 12.58
N LEU A 23 -6.86 1.58 12.50
CA LEU A 23 -7.25 2.60 13.48
C LEU A 23 -7.29 2.03 14.89
N LYS A 24 -7.81 0.82 15.05
CA LYS A 24 -7.84 0.14 16.36
C LYS A 24 -6.45 -0.13 16.90
N GLU A 25 -5.47 -0.28 16.02
CA GLU A 25 -4.07 -0.50 16.43
C GLU A 25 -3.31 0.80 16.67
N GLY A 26 -3.99 1.94 16.55
CA GLY A 26 -3.40 3.23 16.86
C GLY A 26 -2.74 3.96 15.69
N TYR A 27 -2.93 3.49 14.45
CA TYR A 27 -2.39 4.18 13.28
C TYR A 27 -3.32 5.29 12.81
N ASP A 28 -2.73 6.34 12.24
CA ASP A 28 -3.48 7.30 11.45
C ASP A 28 -3.64 6.74 10.04
N ILE A 29 -4.76 7.04 9.38
CA ILE A 29 -5.11 6.45 8.10
C ILE A 29 -5.43 7.54 7.08
N ALA A 30 -4.94 7.35 5.85
CA ALA A 30 -5.42 8.04 4.67
C ALA A 30 -5.88 6.99 3.66
N GLU A 31 -6.93 7.29 2.92
CA GLU A 31 -7.49 6.36 1.93
C GLU A 31 -7.62 7.05 0.59
N THR A 32 -7.22 6.35 -0.48
CA THR A 32 -7.45 6.78 -1.85
C THR A 32 -7.92 5.61 -2.69
N VAL A 33 -8.58 5.90 -3.83
CA VAL A 33 -9.24 4.87 -4.64
C VAL A 33 -8.62 4.68 -6.02
N ASP A 34 -7.68 5.54 -6.41
CA ASP A 34 -7.01 5.44 -7.71
C ASP A 34 -5.53 5.80 -7.60
N GLY A 35 -4.79 5.50 -8.67
CA GLY A 35 -3.34 5.66 -8.65
C GLY A 35 -2.87 7.11 -8.58
N GLU A 36 -3.53 8.02 -9.30
CA GLU A 36 -3.17 9.43 -9.30
C GLU A 36 -3.37 10.07 -7.93
N LYS A 37 -4.52 9.82 -7.31
CA LYS A 37 -4.82 10.31 -5.96
C LYS A 37 -3.87 9.70 -4.94
N GLY A 38 -3.55 8.41 -5.10
CA GLY A 38 -2.59 7.74 -4.23
C GLY A 38 -1.24 8.42 -4.27
N LEU A 39 -0.71 8.65 -5.47
CA LEU A 39 0.58 9.30 -5.63
C LEU A 39 0.57 10.75 -5.09
N GLU A 40 -0.50 11.48 -5.36
CA GLU A 40 -0.69 12.84 -4.85
C GLU A 40 -0.65 12.86 -3.32
N THR A 41 -1.35 11.91 -2.69
CA THR A 41 -1.40 11.81 -1.23
C THR A 41 -0.04 11.43 -0.63
N VAL A 42 0.71 10.53 -1.28
CA VAL A 42 2.06 10.20 -0.84
C VAL A 42 2.95 11.45 -0.80
N LYS A 43 2.88 12.25 -1.84
CA LYS A 43 3.67 13.49 -1.94
C LYS A 43 3.28 14.50 -0.87
N LYS A 44 1.99 14.65 -0.63
CA LYS A 44 1.45 15.64 0.29
C LYS A 44 1.65 15.24 1.75
N GLU A 45 1.32 14.00 2.09
CA GLU A 45 1.28 13.59 3.49
C GLU A 45 2.48 12.78 3.95
N LYS A 46 3.27 12.26 3.03
CA LYS A 46 4.46 11.45 3.34
C LYS A 46 4.17 10.40 4.42
N PRO A 47 3.30 9.43 4.14
CA PRO A 47 2.94 8.40 5.12
C PRO A 47 4.14 7.55 5.51
N ASP A 48 4.02 6.85 6.61
CA ASP A 48 5.06 5.93 7.08
C ASP A 48 5.05 4.61 6.34
N LEU A 49 3.92 4.26 5.70
CA LEU A 49 3.78 3.07 4.89
C LEU A 49 2.64 3.24 3.90
N VAL A 50 2.77 2.64 2.72
CA VAL A 50 1.70 2.60 1.71
C VAL A 50 1.30 1.15 1.48
N LEU A 51 -0.01 0.87 1.64
CA LEU A 51 -0.62 -0.37 1.15
C LEU A 51 -1.17 -0.06 -0.24
N LEU A 52 -0.67 -0.74 -1.26
CA LEU A 52 -0.91 -0.39 -2.65
C LEU A 52 -1.45 -1.57 -3.44
N ASP A 53 -2.65 -1.42 -4.01
CA ASP A 53 -3.13 -2.36 -5.01
C ASP A 53 -2.49 -2.04 -6.36
N LEU A 54 -2.38 -3.04 -7.22
CA LEU A 54 -1.82 -2.88 -8.56
C LEU A 54 -2.88 -2.61 -9.61
N ILE A 55 -4.08 -3.15 -9.41
CA ILE A 55 -5.19 -2.95 -10.35
C ILE A 55 -6.05 -1.80 -9.85
N LEU A 56 -5.82 -0.62 -10.40
CA LEU A 56 -6.46 0.62 -9.98
C LEU A 56 -7.03 1.35 -11.18
N PRO A 57 -8.08 2.16 -10.99
CA PRO A 57 -8.49 3.12 -12.03
C PRO A 57 -7.35 4.11 -12.29
N GLY A 58 -7.22 4.55 -13.53
CA GLY A 58 -6.17 5.48 -13.93
C GLY A 58 -4.82 4.79 -14.09
N ILE A 59 -3.77 5.34 -13.51
CA ILE A 59 -2.45 4.70 -13.57
C ILE A 59 -2.44 3.46 -12.69
N ASN A 60 -1.78 2.41 -13.16
CA ASN A 60 -1.72 1.17 -12.38
C ASN A 60 -0.73 1.28 -11.21
N GLY A 61 -0.83 0.32 -10.28
CA GLY A 61 -0.02 0.36 -9.08
C GLY A 61 1.48 0.19 -9.31
N PHE A 62 1.90 -0.52 -10.36
CA PHE A 62 3.32 -0.61 -10.71
C PHE A 62 3.89 0.77 -11.04
N ASP A 63 3.12 1.59 -11.77
CA ASP A 63 3.54 2.95 -12.12
C ASP A 63 3.58 3.85 -10.88
N VAL A 64 2.62 3.71 -9.98
CA VAL A 64 2.62 4.44 -8.69
C VAL A 64 3.88 4.09 -7.91
N LEU A 65 4.19 2.80 -7.78
CA LEU A 65 5.37 2.33 -7.06
C LEU A 65 6.66 2.89 -7.69
N THR A 66 6.76 2.83 -9.02
CA THR A 66 7.90 3.35 -9.74
C THR A 66 8.10 4.83 -9.45
N LYS A 67 7.04 5.62 -9.52
CA LYS A 67 7.12 7.06 -9.27
C LYS A 67 7.53 7.39 -7.82
N ILE A 68 7.04 6.60 -6.86
CA ILE A 68 7.46 6.77 -5.47
C ILE A 68 8.96 6.51 -5.33
N LYS A 69 9.44 5.42 -5.92
CA LYS A 69 10.84 5.00 -5.76
C LYS A 69 11.82 5.85 -6.56
N GLU A 70 11.35 6.51 -7.61
CA GLU A 70 12.17 7.45 -8.38
C GLU A 70 12.33 8.82 -7.72
N ASP A 71 11.45 9.17 -6.78
CA ASP A 71 11.50 10.45 -6.09
C ASP A 71 12.35 10.32 -4.82
N PRO A 72 13.51 11.01 -4.74
CA PRO A 72 14.39 10.88 -3.58
C PRO A 72 13.73 11.25 -2.25
N SER A 73 12.72 12.11 -2.27
CA SER A 73 12.01 12.52 -1.04
C SER A 73 11.02 11.48 -0.57
N LEU A 74 10.67 10.49 -1.41
CA LEU A 74 9.66 9.48 -1.13
C LEU A 74 10.21 8.05 -1.14
N ALA A 75 11.39 7.84 -1.71
CA ALA A 75 11.93 6.52 -2.00
C ALA A 75 12.09 5.65 -0.74
N GLN A 76 12.27 6.23 0.42
CA GLN A 76 12.44 5.49 1.68
C GLN A 76 11.11 5.02 2.28
N ILE A 77 9.97 5.51 1.78
CA ILE A 77 8.67 5.08 2.30
C ILE A 77 8.42 3.64 1.91
N PRO A 78 8.22 2.73 2.88
CA PRO A 78 7.96 1.33 2.55
C PRO A 78 6.60 1.17 1.88
N VAL A 79 6.57 0.35 0.82
CA VAL A 79 5.35 0.02 0.09
C VAL A 79 5.12 -1.48 0.18
N ILE A 80 3.95 -1.86 0.69
CA ILE A 80 3.50 -3.24 0.65
C ILE A 80 2.45 -3.33 -0.46
N ILE A 81 2.68 -4.20 -1.43
CA ILE A 81 1.69 -4.47 -2.48
C ILE A 81 0.65 -5.42 -1.91
N LEU A 82 -0.62 -5.10 -2.09
CA LEU A 82 -1.75 -5.93 -1.71
C LEU A 82 -2.64 -6.07 -2.94
N SER A 83 -2.57 -7.21 -3.63
CA SER A 83 -3.24 -7.39 -4.92
C SER A 83 -3.64 -8.84 -5.16
N ASN A 84 -4.59 -9.05 -6.07
CA ASN A 84 -4.94 -10.38 -6.54
C ASN A 84 -4.07 -10.84 -7.73
N LEU A 85 -3.20 -9.98 -8.28
CA LEU A 85 -2.22 -10.42 -9.26
C LEU A 85 -1.19 -11.31 -8.57
N GLY A 86 -1.27 -12.61 -8.79
CA GLY A 86 -0.47 -13.59 -8.04
C GLY A 86 0.52 -14.38 -8.88
N GLN A 87 0.75 -14.00 -10.14
CA GLN A 87 1.72 -14.71 -10.95
C GLN A 87 3.15 -14.37 -10.55
N LYS A 88 4.04 -15.31 -10.74
CA LYS A 88 5.44 -15.15 -10.36
C LYS A 88 6.07 -13.88 -10.93
N ASP A 89 5.78 -13.58 -12.19
CA ASP A 89 6.32 -12.39 -12.87
C ASP A 89 5.83 -11.10 -12.22
N ASP A 90 4.57 -11.05 -11.80
CA ASP A 90 4.01 -9.88 -11.12
C ASP A 90 4.69 -9.66 -9.77
N ILE A 91 4.86 -10.73 -9.01
CA ILE A 91 5.50 -10.68 -7.68
C ILE A 91 6.95 -10.22 -7.81
N GLU A 92 7.69 -10.83 -8.75
CA GLU A 92 9.09 -10.47 -9.00
C GLU A 92 9.20 -9.01 -9.43
N ARG A 93 8.30 -8.54 -10.30
CA ARG A 93 8.30 -7.16 -10.76
C ARG A 93 8.08 -6.18 -9.61
N GLY A 94 7.08 -6.46 -8.76
CA GLY A 94 6.78 -5.58 -7.62
C GLY A 94 7.95 -5.47 -6.65
N LEU A 95 8.57 -6.60 -6.31
CA LEU A 95 9.71 -6.60 -5.40
C LEU A 95 10.92 -5.92 -6.02
N LYS A 96 11.15 -6.13 -7.31
CA LYS A 96 12.25 -5.51 -8.04
C LYS A 96 12.11 -4.00 -8.12
N LEU A 97 10.88 -3.50 -8.24
CA LEU A 97 10.60 -2.07 -8.26
C LEU A 97 10.75 -1.43 -6.88
N GLY A 98 10.94 -2.22 -5.83
CA GLY A 98 11.24 -1.70 -4.51
C GLY A 98 10.19 -1.91 -3.44
N ALA A 99 9.12 -2.68 -3.70
CA ALA A 99 8.17 -3.02 -2.65
C ALA A 99 8.87 -3.85 -1.58
N VAL A 100 8.52 -3.62 -0.31
CA VAL A 100 9.12 -4.39 0.79
C VAL A 100 8.45 -5.74 0.96
N ASP A 101 7.21 -5.88 0.48
CA ASP A 101 6.51 -7.16 0.49
C ASP A 101 5.40 -7.15 -0.56
N TYR A 102 4.94 -8.34 -0.92
CA TYR A 102 3.88 -8.53 -1.91
C TYR A 102 2.88 -9.53 -1.35
N LEU A 103 1.68 -9.07 -1.00
CA LEU A 103 0.63 -9.90 -0.42
C LEU A 103 -0.46 -10.16 -1.45
N ILE A 104 -0.77 -11.43 -1.67
CA ILE A 104 -1.90 -11.81 -2.54
C ILE A 104 -3.16 -11.78 -1.68
N LYS A 105 -4.14 -10.94 -2.07
CA LYS A 105 -5.36 -10.71 -1.27
C LYS A 105 -6.04 -12.00 -0.85
N ALA A 106 -6.15 -12.96 -1.75
CA ALA A 106 -6.84 -14.22 -1.48
C ALA A 106 -6.14 -15.10 -0.43
N HIS A 107 -4.87 -14.85 -0.15
CA HIS A 107 -4.06 -15.67 0.75
C HIS A 107 -3.94 -15.11 2.17
N PHE A 108 -4.44 -13.89 2.41
CA PHE A 108 -4.26 -13.21 3.69
C PHE A 108 -5.59 -12.75 4.26
N THR A 109 -5.80 -13.00 5.55
CA THR A 109 -6.92 -12.40 6.27
C THR A 109 -6.60 -10.93 6.56
N PRO A 110 -7.61 -10.09 6.83
CA PRO A 110 -7.33 -8.71 7.23
C PRO A 110 -6.41 -8.61 8.44
N GLY A 111 -6.56 -9.50 9.43
CA GLY A 111 -5.66 -9.53 10.60
C GLY A 111 -4.21 -9.82 10.22
N GLU A 112 -3.99 -10.71 9.27
CA GLU A 112 -2.65 -11.02 8.77
C GLU A 112 -2.03 -9.85 8.00
N ILE A 113 -2.86 -9.10 7.27
CA ILE A 113 -2.40 -7.88 6.59
C ILE A 113 -1.92 -6.85 7.61
N ILE A 114 -2.69 -6.66 8.68
CA ILE A 114 -2.31 -5.73 9.76
C ILE A 114 -1.01 -6.17 10.43
N ALA A 115 -0.85 -7.47 10.66
CA ALA A 115 0.39 -8.01 11.22
C ALA A 115 1.61 -7.70 10.35
N LYS A 116 1.43 -7.75 9.02
CA LYS A 116 2.51 -7.38 8.09
C LYS A 116 2.86 -5.90 8.19
N VAL A 117 1.87 -5.03 8.29
CA VAL A 117 2.10 -3.59 8.49
C VAL A 117 2.92 -3.39 9.75
N LYS A 118 2.52 -4.00 10.86
CA LYS A 118 3.23 -3.90 12.12
C LYS A 118 4.67 -4.40 12.03
N SER A 119 4.90 -5.46 11.27
CA SER A 119 6.25 -6.02 11.11
C SER A 119 7.19 -5.06 10.39
N VAL A 120 6.65 -4.14 9.59
CA VAL A 120 7.45 -3.20 8.81
C VAL A 120 7.68 -1.89 9.57
N ILE A 121 6.66 -1.35 10.21
CA ILE A 121 6.77 -0.02 10.84
C ILE A 121 6.52 0.01 12.35
N GLY A 122 6.13 -1.10 12.93
CA GLY A 122 5.89 -1.17 14.38
C GLY A 122 4.47 -0.82 14.83
#